data_2b5837e8c50b06d4eed3c5966b93da21
#
_entry.id   2b5837e8c50b06d4eed3c5966b93da21
#
_cell.length_a   1.000
_cell.length_b   1.000
_cell.length_c   1.000
_cell.angle_alpha   90.00
_cell.angle_beta   90.00
_cell.angle_gamma   90.00
#
_symmetry.space_group_name_H-M   'P 1'
#
loop_
_entity.id
_entity.type
_entity.pdbx_description
1 polymer ?
#
loop_
_entity_poly.entity_id
_entity_poly.type
_entity_poly.pdbx_seq_one_letter_code
_entity_poly.pdbx_strand_id
1 'polypeptide(L)'
;MLAIISTLLALAVLLVIVGLILPSRLTVERSLTIDQPAEKIFPWAADLKLWPRWTVWNAAEDPSLAYTYSGPTTGLGGAMAWTAKKMGDGTLKFTHFEENKALHYELVMPAHGTRAYGELEFESAGGGATRVTWLDEIDLGGNPFKRLLGPMLKKILGHAFARNLQGLKTAAMTGQAAGPGPK
;
A
#
# COMPACT_ATOMS: atom_id res chain seq x y z
N MET A 1 -34.46 -27.51 15.39
CA MET A 1 -34.49 -26.26 14.58
C MET A 1 -34.23 -25.02 15.42
N LEU A 2 -35.01 -24.77 16.50
CA LEU A 2 -34.78 -23.61 17.39
C LEU A 2 -33.37 -23.55 18.00
N ALA A 3 -32.82 -24.67 18.47
CA ALA A 3 -31.47 -24.72 19.06
C ALA A 3 -30.36 -24.33 18.04
N ILE A 4 -30.49 -24.74 16.79
CA ILE A 4 -29.55 -24.38 15.73
C ILE A 4 -29.60 -22.86 15.45
N ILE A 5 -30.80 -22.30 15.37
CA ILE A 5 -31.00 -20.86 15.12
C ILE A 5 -30.43 -20.04 16.28
N SER A 6 -30.67 -20.44 17.54
CA SER A 6 -30.12 -19.75 18.71
C SER A 6 -28.61 -19.81 18.78
N THR A 7 -27.98 -20.94 18.41
CA THR A 7 -26.54 -21.07 18.33
C THR A 7 -25.93 -20.19 17.25
N LEU A 8 -26.53 -20.13 16.05
CA LEU A 8 -26.07 -19.26 14.98
C LEU A 8 -26.18 -17.78 15.33
N LEU A 9 -27.28 -17.40 16.00
CA LEU A 9 -27.48 -16.03 16.48
C LEU A 9 -26.42 -15.65 17.54
N ALA A 10 -26.19 -16.53 18.51
CA ALA A 10 -25.15 -16.30 19.53
C ALA A 10 -23.75 -16.16 18.93
N LEU A 11 -23.41 -16.98 17.93
CA LEU A 11 -22.15 -16.88 17.20
C LEU A 11 -22.03 -15.56 16.43
N ALA A 12 -23.10 -15.14 15.75
CA ALA A 12 -23.12 -13.87 15.04
C ALA A 12 -22.90 -12.67 15.99
N VAL A 13 -23.59 -12.67 17.14
CA VAL A 13 -23.41 -11.63 18.17
C VAL A 13 -21.97 -11.64 18.71
N LEU A 14 -21.41 -12.82 18.99
CA LEU A 14 -20.02 -12.96 19.44
C LEU A 14 -19.04 -12.38 18.42
N LEU A 15 -19.19 -12.67 17.11
CA LEU A 15 -18.34 -12.12 16.06
C LEU A 15 -18.42 -10.60 15.97
N VAL A 16 -19.63 -10.04 16.13
CA VAL A 16 -19.79 -8.58 16.17
C VAL A 16 -19.05 -7.99 17.37
N ILE A 17 -19.21 -8.56 18.56
CA ILE A 17 -18.53 -8.10 19.78
C ILE A 17 -16.99 -8.17 19.60
N VAL A 18 -16.47 -9.29 19.11
CA VAL A 18 -15.04 -9.45 18.82
C VAL A 18 -14.57 -8.39 17.82
N GLY A 19 -15.30 -8.19 16.73
CA GLY A 19 -14.97 -7.17 15.73
C GLY A 19 -14.99 -5.74 16.28
N LEU A 20 -15.84 -5.42 17.26
CA LEU A 20 -15.86 -4.12 17.90
C LEU A 20 -14.67 -3.87 18.84
N ILE A 21 -14.13 -4.94 19.45
CA ILE A 21 -12.97 -4.88 20.34
C ILE A 21 -11.66 -4.80 19.56
N LEU A 22 -11.62 -5.35 18.34
CA LEU A 22 -10.42 -5.32 17.50
C LEU A 22 -10.04 -3.88 17.09
N PRO A 23 -8.73 -3.58 16.89
CA PRO A 23 -8.27 -2.27 16.47
C PRO A 23 -8.96 -1.79 15.21
N SER A 24 -9.32 -0.50 15.17
CA SER A 24 -9.89 0.16 13.99
C SER A 24 -8.83 0.58 12.96
N ARG A 25 -7.55 0.48 13.34
CA ARG A 25 -6.42 0.78 12.46
C ARG A 25 -5.56 -0.45 12.25
N LEU A 26 -5.10 -0.61 11.03
CA LEU A 26 -4.23 -1.70 10.59
C LEU A 26 -2.93 -1.10 10.09
N THR A 27 -1.82 -1.45 10.73
CA THR A 27 -0.48 -1.05 10.28
C THR A 27 0.18 -2.20 9.53
N VAL A 28 0.65 -1.89 8.32
CA VAL A 28 1.45 -2.79 7.48
C VAL A 28 2.78 -2.12 7.23
N GLU A 29 3.87 -2.80 7.59
CA GLU A 29 5.23 -2.29 7.42
C GLU A 29 6.09 -3.35 6.76
N ARG A 30 6.95 -2.96 5.83
CA ARG A 30 8.02 -3.76 5.24
C ARG A 30 9.22 -2.89 4.98
N SER A 31 10.40 -3.46 5.13
CA SER A 31 11.65 -2.80 4.79
C SER A 31 12.55 -3.70 3.96
N LEU A 32 13.40 -3.08 3.15
CA LEU A 32 14.40 -3.75 2.32
C LEU A 32 15.65 -2.89 2.22
N THR A 33 16.82 -3.49 2.37
CA THR A 33 18.08 -2.82 2.08
C THR A 33 18.43 -2.99 0.59
N ILE A 34 18.72 -1.88 -0.06
CA ILE A 34 19.08 -1.80 -1.48
C ILE A 34 20.51 -1.27 -1.55
N ASP A 35 21.38 -1.98 -2.28
CA ASP A 35 22.81 -1.65 -2.45
C ASP A 35 23.01 -0.50 -3.46
N GLN A 36 22.32 0.60 -3.21
CA GLN A 36 22.36 1.86 -3.95
C GLN A 36 22.13 3.03 -2.98
N PRO A 37 22.73 4.19 -3.25
CA PRO A 37 22.43 5.41 -2.50
C PRO A 37 21.00 5.89 -2.76
N ALA A 38 20.43 6.63 -1.81
CA ALA A 38 19.05 7.10 -1.86
C ALA A 38 18.73 7.91 -3.13
N GLU A 39 19.71 8.69 -3.63
CA GLU A 39 19.59 9.51 -4.83
C GLU A 39 19.29 8.70 -6.10
N LYS A 40 19.61 7.41 -6.11
CA LYS A 40 19.28 6.49 -7.23
C LYS A 40 17.95 5.77 -7.04
N ILE A 41 17.50 5.61 -5.81
CA ILE A 41 16.27 4.89 -5.47
C ILE A 41 15.08 5.86 -5.43
N PHE A 42 15.25 6.99 -4.75
CA PHE A 42 14.21 7.95 -4.45
C PHE A 42 13.44 8.45 -5.70
N PRO A 43 14.09 8.76 -6.85
CA PRO A 43 13.37 9.21 -8.04
C PRO A 43 12.29 8.23 -8.53
N TRP A 44 12.48 6.91 -8.32
CA TRP A 44 11.48 5.89 -8.67
C TRP A 44 10.24 5.95 -7.78
N ALA A 45 10.39 6.31 -6.52
CA ALA A 45 9.29 6.47 -5.59
C ALA A 45 8.67 7.88 -5.66
N ALA A 46 9.47 8.89 -5.98
CA ALA A 46 9.06 10.29 -6.03
C ALA A 46 8.16 10.63 -7.23
N ASP A 47 8.27 9.89 -8.34
CA ASP A 47 7.44 10.09 -9.53
C ASP A 47 6.32 9.03 -9.58
N LEU A 48 5.07 9.45 -9.34
CA LEU A 48 3.89 8.57 -9.38
C LEU A 48 3.69 7.89 -10.73
N LYS A 49 4.19 8.46 -11.84
CA LYS A 49 4.12 7.83 -13.17
C LYS A 49 5.01 6.60 -13.30
N LEU A 50 6.00 6.49 -12.41
CA LEU A 50 6.89 5.32 -12.37
C LEU A 50 6.34 4.18 -11.49
N TRP A 51 5.38 4.46 -10.61
CA TRP A 51 4.82 3.45 -9.69
C TRP A 51 4.31 2.19 -10.39
N PRO A 52 3.59 2.25 -11.52
CA PRO A 52 3.15 1.05 -12.23
C PRO A 52 4.30 0.18 -12.76
N ARG A 53 5.52 0.72 -12.81
CA ARG A 53 6.70 0.01 -13.30
C ARG A 53 7.36 -0.89 -12.28
N TRP A 54 7.13 -0.63 -10.98
CA TRP A 54 7.78 -1.36 -9.89
C TRP A 54 6.81 -1.87 -8.83
N THR A 55 5.57 -1.43 -8.83
CA THR A 55 4.54 -1.95 -7.91
C THR A 55 3.72 -3.07 -8.55
N VAL A 56 3.05 -3.86 -7.71
CA VAL A 56 2.03 -4.83 -8.15
C VAL A 56 0.76 -4.18 -8.68
N TRP A 57 0.59 -2.87 -8.50
CA TRP A 57 -0.54 -2.11 -9.02
C TRP A 57 -0.24 -1.66 -10.45
N ASN A 58 -0.42 -2.58 -11.38
CA ASN A 58 -0.11 -2.38 -12.79
C ASN A 58 -1.06 -3.16 -13.71
N ALA A 59 -0.98 -2.91 -15.02
CA ALA A 59 -1.87 -3.52 -16.00
C ALA A 59 -1.70 -5.04 -16.16
N ALA A 60 -0.60 -5.64 -15.69
CA ALA A 60 -0.43 -7.09 -15.71
C ALA A 60 -1.30 -7.79 -14.64
N GLU A 61 -1.53 -7.12 -13.50
CA GLU A 61 -2.39 -7.63 -12.43
C GLU A 61 -3.88 -7.29 -12.67
N ASP A 62 -4.17 -6.10 -13.22
CA ASP A 62 -5.52 -5.69 -13.62
C ASP A 62 -5.48 -4.96 -14.99
N PRO A 63 -5.81 -5.64 -16.09
CA PRO A 63 -5.79 -5.04 -17.43
C PRO A 63 -6.75 -3.86 -17.62
N SER A 64 -7.72 -3.67 -16.73
CA SER A 64 -8.65 -2.53 -16.76
C SER A 64 -8.13 -1.29 -16.06
N LEU A 65 -6.95 -1.39 -15.43
CA LEU A 65 -6.36 -0.31 -14.65
C LEU A 65 -5.96 0.86 -15.55
N ALA A 66 -6.53 2.03 -15.27
CA ALA A 66 -6.24 3.28 -15.96
C ALA A 66 -5.90 4.36 -14.93
N TYR A 67 -4.79 5.06 -15.18
CA TYR A 67 -4.29 6.12 -14.31
C TYR A 67 -4.54 7.51 -14.89
N THR A 68 -4.86 8.45 -14.01
CA THR A 68 -4.89 9.89 -14.28
C THR A 68 -3.99 10.59 -13.25
N TYR A 69 -3.14 11.49 -13.71
CA TYR A 69 -2.19 12.22 -12.86
C TYR A 69 -2.54 13.70 -12.80
N SER A 70 -2.30 14.32 -11.64
CA SER A 70 -2.54 15.74 -11.41
C SER A 70 -1.51 16.33 -10.45
N GLY A 71 -1.38 17.66 -10.44
CA GLY A 71 -0.35 18.34 -9.67
C GLY A 71 1.05 18.19 -10.27
N PRO A 72 2.10 18.48 -9.49
CA PRO A 72 3.49 18.29 -9.93
C PRO A 72 3.79 16.81 -10.17
N THR A 73 4.68 16.53 -11.13
CA THR A 73 5.07 15.14 -11.45
C THR A 73 5.77 14.47 -10.27
N THR A 74 6.57 15.26 -9.54
CA THR A 74 7.28 14.88 -8.31
C THR A 74 7.04 15.92 -7.24
N GLY A 75 7.09 15.50 -5.97
CA GLY A 75 7.01 16.43 -4.86
C GLY A 75 5.63 16.61 -4.26
N LEU A 76 5.55 17.51 -3.28
CA LEU A 76 4.35 17.78 -2.51
C LEU A 76 3.15 18.15 -3.40
N GLY A 77 2.01 17.50 -3.18
CA GLY A 77 0.78 17.72 -3.92
C GLY A 77 0.68 16.96 -5.24
N GLY A 78 1.72 16.24 -5.66
CA GLY A 78 1.63 15.26 -6.74
C GLY A 78 0.56 14.22 -6.43
N ALA A 79 -0.32 13.93 -7.40
CA ALA A 79 -1.42 13.02 -7.16
C ALA A 79 -1.69 12.13 -8.38
N MET A 80 -2.20 10.93 -8.09
CA MET A 80 -2.76 10.04 -9.09
C MET A 80 -4.13 9.54 -8.67
N ALA A 81 -5.01 9.37 -9.64
CA ALA A 81 -6.26 8.64 -9.50
C ALA A 81 -6.24 7.45 -10.43
N TRP A 82 -6.94 6.39 -10.07
CA TRP A 82 -7.09 5.23 -10.93
C TRP A 82 -8.51 4.69 -10.91
N THR A 83 -8.87 4.03 -12.02
CA THR A 83 -10.07 3.21 -12.13
C THR A 83 -9.64 1.79 -12.45
N ALA A 84 -10.25 0.80 -11.79
CA ALA A 84 -9.89 -0.61 -11.96
C ALA A 84 -11.04 -1.53 -11.55
N LYS A 85 -11.34 -2.54 -12.36
CA LYS A 85 -12.44 -3.49 -12.08
C LYS A 85 -12.10 -4.47 -10.96
N LYS A 86 -10.86 -4.92 -10.88
CA LYS A 86 -10.42 -5.92 -9.91
C LYS A 86 -9.90 -5.27 -8.62
N MET A 87 -9.10 -4.21 -8.76
CA MET A 87 -8.47 -3.53 -7.62
C MET A 87 -9.37 -2.47 -6.98
N GLY A 88 -10.43 -2.03 -7.69
CA GLY A 88 -11.27 -0.90 -7.29
C GLY A 88 -10.64 0.45 -7.62
N ASP A 89 -11.47 1.50 -7.57
CA ASP A 89 -11.07 2.86 -7.88
C ASP A 89 -10.45 3.53 -6.65
N GLY A 90 -9.51 4.44 -6.87
CA GLY A 90 -8.87 5.14 -5.77
C GLY A 90 -8.10 6.38 -6.21
N THR A 91 -7.60 7.08 -5.20
CA THR A 91 -6.72 8.25 -5.35
C THR A 91 -5.56 8.14 -4.38
N LEU A 92 -4.41 8.66 -4.76
CA LEU A 92 -3.25 8.84 -3.92
C LEU A 92 -2.68 10.24 -4.13
N LYS A 93 -2.31 10.91 -3.05
CA LYS A 93 -1.73 12.25 -3.09
C LYS A 93 -0.57 12.35 -2.12
N PHE A 94 0.56 12.88 -2.56
CA PHE A 94 1.69 13.19 -1.68
C PHE A 94 1.35 14.34 -0.73
N THR A 95 1.53 14.07 0.57
CA THR A 95 1.25 14.98 1.69
C THR A 95 2.51 15.49 2.38
N HIS A 96 3.63 14.79 2.24
CA HIS A 96 4.96 15.22 2.68
C HIS A 96 6.00 14.76 1.66
N PHE A 97 7.07 15.56 1.52
CA PHE A 97 8.13 15.27 0.57
C PHE A 97 9.44 15.86 1.07
N GLU A 98 10.40 15.02 1.41
CA GLU A 98 11.76 15.38 1.75
C GLU A 98 12.71 14.59 0.83
N GLU A 99 13.39 15.30 -0.06
CA GLU A 99 14.19 14.70 -1.12
C GLU A 99 15.25 13.74 -0.57
N ASN A 100 15.29 12.53 -1.14
CA ASN A 100 16.17 11.41 -0.77
C ASN A 100 16.02 10.90 0.67
N LYS A 101 14.98 11.33 1.41
CA LYS A 101 14.76 10.91 2.79
C LYS A 101 13.39 10.34 3.05
N ALA A 102 12.32 11.06 2.70
CA ALA A 102 10.97 10.61 3.00
C ALA A 102 9.93 11.14 2.01
N LEU A 103 8.91 10.35 1.76
CA LEU A 103 7.67 10.79 1.14
C LEU A 103 6.48 10.14 1.84
N HIS A 104 5.45 10.96 2.12
CA HIS A 104 4.20 10.46 2.68
C HIS A 104 3.06 10.74 1.72
N TYR A 105 2.02 9.92 1.81
CA TYR A 105 0.84 10.08 0.98
C TYR A 105 -0.44 9.72 1.73
N GLU A 106 -1.53 10.28 1.25
CA GLU A 106 -2.88 9.85 1.59
C GLU A 106 -3.44 9.04 0.43
N LEU A 107 -4.01 7.89 0.73
CA LEU A 107 -4.71 7.01 -0.20
C LEU A 107 -6.17 6.90 0.19
N VAL A 108 -7.08 7.06 -0.76
CA VAL A 108 -8.53 6.94 -0.56
C VAL A 108 -9.11 5.99 -1.59
N MET A 109 -9.89 5.00 -1.13
CA MET A 109 -10.66 4.09 -1.96
C MET A 109 -12.14 4.21 -1.60
N PRO A 110 -12.91 5.09 -2.28
CA PRO A 110 -14.27 5.45 -1.87
C PRO A 110 -15.24 4.27 -1.82
N ALA A 111 -15.18 3.38 -2.81
CA ALA A 111 -16.06 2.21 -2.89
C ALA A 111 -15.90 1.27 -1.68
N HIS A 112 -14.72 1.24 -1.08
CA HIS A 112 -14.44 0.45 0.12
C HIS A 112 -14.57 1.25 1.41
N GLY A 113 -14.80 2.58 1.33
CA GLY A 113 -14.74 3.48 2.48
C GLY A 113 -13.41 3.32 3.22
N THR A 114 -12.30 3.17 2.48
CA THR A 114 -10.96 2.97 3.03
C THR A 114 -10.15 4.23 2.83
N ARG A 115 -9.46 4.63 3.89
CA ARG A 115 -8.44 5.69 3.88
C ARG A 115 -7.17 5.09 4.47
N ALA A 116 -6.04 5.35 3.85
CA ALA A 116 -4.74 4.96 4.36
C ALA A 116 -3.77 6.13 4.29
N TYR A 117 -2.83 6.15 5.22
CA TYR A 117 -1.71 7.07 5.24
C TYR A 117 -0.44 6.23 5.09
N GLY A 118 0.30 6.49 4.04
CA GLY A 118 1.50 5.75 3.71
C GLY A 118 2.75 6.60 3.81
N GLU A 119 3.85 5.95 4.17
CA GLU A 119 5.17 6.54 4.34
C GLU A 119 6.21 5.65 3.67
N LEU A 120 7.10 6.25 2.89
CA LEU A 120 8.34 5.62 2.45
C LEU A 120 9.50 6.43 3.01
N GLU A 121 10.34 5.76 3.78
CA GLU A 121 11.55 6.34 4.38
C GLU A 121 12.80 5.71 3.77
N PHE A 122 13.85 6.53 3.59
CA PHE A 122 15.11 6.17 2.95
C PHE A 122 16.25 6.52 3.90
N GLU A 123 16.77 5.52 4.59
CA GLU A 123 17.82 5.67 5.58
C GLU A 123 19.13 5.06 5.11
N SER A 124 20.26 5.71 5.40
CA SER A 124 21.58 5.13 5.11
C SER A 124 21.77 3.81 5.89
N ALA A 125 22.12 2.75 5.18
CA ALA A 125 22.45 1.44 5.78
C ALA A 125 23.96 1.19 5.85
N GLY A 126 24.79 2.19 5.50
CA GLY A 126 26.25 2.07 5.39
C GLY A 126 26.72 1.51 4.04
N GLY A 127 28.00 1.72 3.72
CA GLY A 127 28.59 1.17 2.48
C GLY A 127 27.96 1.67 1.18
N GLY A 128 27.22 2.80 1.19
CA GLY A 128 26.50 3.30 0.01
C GLY A 128 25.15 2.63 -0.21
N ALA A 129 24.70 1.77 0.72
CA ALA A 129 23.39 1.14 0.66
C ALA A 129 22.33 1.99 1.40
N THR A 130 21.08 1.81 1.02
CA THR A 130 19.92 2.48 1.63
C THR A 130 18.92 1.45 2.12
N ARG A 131 18.45 1.60 3.35
CA ARG A 131 17.27 0.91 3.85
C ARG A 131 16.04 1.71 3.43
N VAL A 132 15.14 1.07 2.71
CA VAL A 132 13.83 1.62 2.38
C VAL A 132 12.78 0.95 3.24
N THR A 133 12.05 1.73 4.02
CA THR A 133 10.92 1.27 4.83
C THR A 133 9.63 1.81 4.24
N TRP A 134 8.66 0.93 4.00
CA TRP A 134 7.32 1.27 3.58
C TRP A 134 6.33 0.90 4.67
N LEU A 135 5.62 1.91 5.19
CA LEU A 135 4.58 1.76 6.20
C LEU A 135 3.27 2.35 5.68
N ASP A 136 2.16 1.61 5.87
CA ASP A 136 0.81 2.13 5.71
C ASP A 136 0.00 1.94 6.99
N GLU A 137 -0.69 2.99 7.40
CA GLU A 137 -1.73 2.94 8.41
C GLU A 137 -3.10 3.04 7.72
N ILE A 138 -3.87 1.97 7.79
CA ILE A 138 -5.16 1.81 7.10
C ILE A 138 -6.30 1.93 8.10
N ASP A 139 -7.23 2.84 7.88
CA ASP A 139 -8.43 2.97 8.69
C ASP A 139 -9.48 1.94 8.24
N LEU A 140 -9.80 1.01 9.14
CA LEU A 140 -10.86 0.01 8.98
C LEU A 140 -12.23 0.53 9.40
N GLY A 141 -12.27 1.71 10.01
CA GLY A 141 -13.48 2.38 10.47
C GLY A 141 -14.21 1.65 11.60
N GLY A 142 -15.49 1.97 11.74
CA GLY A 142 -16.36 1.37 12.78
C GLY A 142 -16.95 0.00 12.43
N ASN A 143 -16.74 -0.53 11.22
CA ASN A 143 -17.34 -1.78 10.77
C ASN A 143 -16.64 -3.00 11.40
N PRO A 144 -17.32 -3.77 12.29
CA PRO A 144 -16.72 -4.91 12.97
C PRO A 144 -16.25 -6.02 12.02
N PHE A 145 -16.93 -6.21 10.90
CA PHE A 145 -16.55 -7.23 9.91
C PHE A 145 -15.25 -6.87 9.19
N LYS A 146 -15.03 -5.59 8.88
CA LYS A 146 -13.74 -5.14 8.32
C LYS A 146 -12.59 -5.39 9.32
N ARG A 147 -12.81 -5.15 10.61
CA ARG A 147 -11.79 -5.38 11.65
C ARG A 147 -11.48 -6.87 11.81
N LEU A 148 -12.47 -7.74 11.73
CA LEU A 148 -12.28 -9.20 11.74
C LEU A 148 -11.40 -9.67 10.57
N LEU A 149 -11.49 -9.02 9.40
CA LEU A 149 -10.66 -9.33 8.23
C LEU A 149 -9.25 -8.70 8.32
N GLY A 150 -8.98 -7.82 9.29
CA GLY A 150 -7.71 -7.11 9.46
C GLY A 150 -6.47 -8.00 9.39
N PRO A 151 -6.37 -9.11 10.14
CA PRO A 151 -5.21 -10.00 10.09
C PRO A 151 -4.94 -10.59 8.71
N MET A 152 -5.99 -10.98 7.98
CA MET A 152 -5.89 -11.48 6.61
C MET A 152 -5.41 -10.37 5.66
N LEU A 153 -6.01 -9.18 5.76
CA LEU A 153 -5.63 -8.02 4.97
C LEU A 153 -4.17 -7.63 5.22
N LYS A 154 -3.73 -7.63 6.49
CA LYS A 154 -2.32 -7.39 6.85
C LYS A 154 -1.36 -8.33 6.14
N LYS A 155 -1.70 -9.61 6.07
CA LYS A 155 -0.88 -10.62 5.38
C LYS A 155 -0.82 -10.36 3.87
N ILE A 156 -1.96 -10.12 3.24
CA ILE A 156 -2.06 -9.85 1.79
C ILE A 156 -1.26 -8.60 1.41
N LEU A 157 -1.50 -7.49 2.10
CA LEU A 157 -0.81 -6.23 1.84
C LEU A 157 0.68 -6.33 2.16
N GLY A 158 1.05 -7.04 3.22
CA GLY A 158 2.44 -7.27 3.56
C GLY A 158 3.21 -8.02 2.46
N HIS A 159 2.59 -8.98 1.78
CA HIS A 159 3.19 -9.63 0.61
C HIS A 159 3.28 -8.67 -0.59
N ALA A 160 2.25 -7.86 -0.83
CA ALA A 160 2.28 -6.86 -1.89
C ALA A 160 3.41 -5.83 -1.67
N PHE A 161 3.58 -5.33 -0.45
CA PHE A 161 4.64 -4.38 -0.11
C PHE A 161 6.04 -4.99 -0.28
N ALA A 162 6.23 -6.25 0.15
CA ALA A 162 7.49 -6.95 -0.06
C ALA A 162 7.81 -7.08 -1.56
N ARG A 163 6.83 -7.43 -2.40
CA ARG A 163 6.98 -7.48 -3.85
C ARG A 163 7.29 -6.11 -4.46
N ASN A 164 6.62 -5.07 -3.98
CA ASN A 164 6.85 -3.70 -4.42
C ASN A 164 8.28 -3.24 -4.10
N LEU A 165 8.76 -3.46 -2.87
CA LEU A 165 10.13 -3.12 -2.50
C LEU A 165 11.18 -3.89 -3.33
N GLN A 166 10.92 -5.14 -3.68
CA GLN A 166 11.77 -5.88 -4.63
C GLN A 166 11.72 -5.27 -6.04
N GLY A 167 10.53 -4.84 -6.49
CA GLY A 167 10.37 -4.13 -7.75
C GLY A 167 11.15 -2.80 -7.76
N LEU A 168 11.07 -2.04 -6.67
CA LEU A 168 11.81 -0.79 -6.49
C LEU A 168 13.33 -1.04 -6.52
N LYS A 169 13.81 -2.09 -5.82
CA LYS A 169 15.22 -2.52 -5.88
C LYS A 169 15.66 -2.81 -7.31
N THR A 170 14.87 -3.62 -8.04
CA THR A 170 15.19 -3.95 -9.44
C THR A 170 15.24 -2.70 -10.31
N ALA A 171 14.23 -1.82 -10.21
CA ALA A 171 14.18 -0.58 -10.98
C ALA A 171 15.39 0.33 -10.69
N ALA A 172 15.73 0.51 -9.41
CA ALA A 172 16.87 1.35 -9.00
C ALA A 172 18.23 0.78 -9.44
N MET A 173 18.38 -0.55 -9.49
CA MET A 173 19.64 -1.20 -9.89
C MET A 173 19.82 -1.27 -11.40
N THR A 174 18.73 -1.45 -12.16
CA THR A 174 18.82 -1.69 -13.61
C THR A 174 18.46 -0.47 -14.45
N GLY A 175 17.82 0.54 -13.86
CA GLY A 175 17.24 1.67 -14.60
C GLY A 175 16.03 1.27 -15.45
N GLN A 176 15.50 0.06 -15.28
CA GLN A 176 14.39 -0.49 -16.06
C GLN A 176 13.22 -0.85 -15.17
N ALA A 177 12.03 -0.93 -15.76
CA ALA A 177 10.85 -1.44 -15.07
C ALA A 177 11.12 -2.85 -14.51
N ALA A 178 10.71 -3.11 -13.29
CA ALA A 178 10.66 -4.46 -12.78
C ALA A 178 9.67 -5.25 -13.66
N GLY A 179 10.12 -6.32 -14.28
CA GLY A 179 9.22 -7.24 -14.98
C GLY A 179 8.16 -7.80 -14.02
N PRO A 180 7.07 -8.44 -14.52
CA PRO A 180 6.10 -9.08 -13.66
C PRO A 180 6.85 -10.06 -12.74
N GLY A 181 6.78 -9.82 -11.43
CA GLY A 181 7.42 -10.68 -10.45
C GLY A 181 6.92 -12.12 -10.56
N PRO A 182 7.68 -13.11 -10.06
CA PRO A 182 7.24 -14.51 -10.07
C PRO A 182 5.86 -14.62 -9.40
N LYS A 183 4.99 -15.40 -10.06
CA LYS A 183 3.62 -15.70 -9.61
C LYS A 183 3.63 -16.51 -8.32
#